data_a58e3aae2bf073c9f65cb47f4e4cf5f2
#
_entry.id   a58e3aae2bf073c9f65cb47f4e4cf5f2
#
_cell.length_a   1.000
_cell.length_b   1.000
_cell.length_c   1.000
_cell.angle_alpha   90.00
_cell.angle_beta   90.00
_cell.angle_gamma   90.00
#
_symmetry.space_group_name_H-M   'P 1'
#
loop_
_entity.id
_entity.type
_entity.pdbx_description
1 polymer ?
#
loop_
_entity_poly.entity_id
_entity_poly.type
_entity_poly.pdbx_seq_one_letter_code
_entity_poly.pdbx_strand_id
1 'polypeptide(L)'
;MNRTYWYAGLFLSLLLPAAHADTPFMLLNDADGFVNLRDVHRPDKIIARLHTPQVVASYGEDYPDRMQYHQISYSATKAPAHFRRYAPLNPPGGLIHASRLKALDELPQFETGAQSSRQQIFRHGSHRIEIDYEPLTRHRFDGLKNGFYHTLEGRPFFGFDGGISVAQLNNLSVNPIRQIKAITVHHRGQSLPFPPAAIGQMLNFNIQGAAIGDENTWYLYGRGGDGAGAYYSVWTLQQGRPTSQFIWQY
;
A
#
# COMPACT_ATOMS: atom_id res chain seq x y z
N MET A 1 -34.07 -53.51 -22.52
CA MET A 1 -34.03 -52.89 -21.17
C MET A 1 -32.74 -52.08 -21.07
N ASN A 2 -32.77 -50.81 -21.38
CA ASN A 2 -31.59 -49.91 -21.30
C ASN A 2 -31.66 -49.13 -19.99
N ARG A 3 -30.68 -49.35 -19.09
CA ARG A 3 -30.49 -48.61 -17.84
C ARG A 3 -29.56 -47.42 -18.11
N THR A 4 -30.10 -46.20 -18.12
CA THR A 4 -29.35 -44.96 -18.17
C THR A 4 -28.91 -44.60 -16.76
N TYR A 5 -27.60 -44.56 -16.51
CA TYR A 5 -27.02 -44.12 -15.24
C TYR A 5 -26.77 -42.60 -15.33
N TRP A 6 -27.42 -41.83 -14.45
CA TRP A 6 -27.16 -40.41 -14.23
C TRP A 6 -26.01 -40.27 -13.24
N TYR A 7 -24.88 -39.75 -13.70
CA TYR A 7 -23.81 -39.31 -12.79
C TYR A 7 -24.11 -37.86 -12.36
N ALA A 8 -24.53 -37.71 -11.10
CA ALA A 8 -24.60 -36.41 -10.45
C ALA A 8 -23.19 -36.03 -10.02
N GLY A 9 -22.54 -35.16 -10.82
CA GLY A 9 -21.25 -34.58 -10.46
C GLY A 9 -21.43 -33.58 -9.32
N LEU A 10 -20.94 -33.93 -8.13
CA LEU A 10 -20.87 -33.04 -6.99
C LEU A 10 -19.71 -32.06 -7.23
N PHE A 11 -20.01 -30.83 -7.66
CA PHE A 11 -19.05 -29.74 -7.70
C PHE A 11 -18.78 -29.29 -6.26
N LEU A 12 -17.70 -29.80 -5.67
CA LEU A 12 -17.15 -29.32 -4.42
C LEU A 12 -16.39 -28.01 -4.75
N SER A 13 -17.05 -26.86 -4.61
CA SER A 13 -16.39 -25.57 -4.66
C SER A 13 -15.47 -25.45 -3.43
N LEU A 14 -14.18 -25.73 -3.63
CA LEU A 14 -13.11 -25.39 -2.69
C LEU A 14 -13.10 -23.87 -2.55
N LEU A 15 -13.67 -23.38 -1.45
CA LEU A 15 -13.40 -22.03 -0.96
C LEU A 15 -11.92 -22.01 -0.56
N LEU A 16 -11.07 -21.65 -1.52
CA LEU A 16 -9.69 -21.28 -1.22
C LEU A 16 -9.76 -20.05 -0.30
N PRO A 17 -9.13 -20.09 0.89
CA PRO A 17 -9.01 -18.90 1.71
C PRO A 17 -8.36 -17.82 0.84
N ALA A 18 -8.94 -16.63 0.82
CA ALA A 18 -8.31 -15.48 0.18
C ALA A 18 -6.90 -15.37 0.76
N ALA A 19 -5.88 -15.48 -0.09
CA ALA A 19 -4.51 -15.25 0.33
C ALA A 19 -4.46 -13.83 0.87
N HIS A 20 -4.29 -13.68 2.18
CA HIS A 20 -4.06 -12.38 2.78
C HIS A 20 -2.78 -11.83 2.14
N ALA A 21 -2.90 -10.66 1.54
CA ALA A 21 -1.74 -10.00 0.95
C ALA A 21 -0.87 -9.51 2.10
N ASP A 22 0.27 -10.17 2.31
CA ASP A 22 1.26 -9.76 3.31
C ASP A 22 1.62 -8.30 3.08
N THR A 23 1.06 -7.43 3.90
CA THR A 23 1.42 -6.01 3.89
C THR A 23 2.41 -5.74 5.02
N PRO A 24 3.51 -5.01 4.77
CA PRO A 24 4.43 -4.62 5.83
C PRO A 24 3.83 -3.56 6.77
N PHE A 25 2.64 -3.05 6.46
CA PHE A 25 2.06 -1.97 7.23
C PHE A 25 1.28 -2.48 8.45
N MET A 26 1.64 -1.89 9.58
CA MET A 26 1.02 -2.12 10.89
C MET A 26 0.40 -0.83 11.40
N LEU A 27 -0.71 -0.95 12.10
CA LEU A 27 -1.32 0.14 12.86
C LEU A 27 -0.83 0.08 14.31
N LEU A 28 -0.35 1.20 14.82
CA LEU A 28 -0.13 1.34 16.26
C LEU A 28 -1.48 1.35 16.97
N ASN A 29 -1.65 0.43 17.91
CA ASN A 29 -2.89 0.24 18.65
C ASN A 29 -2.59 0.16 20.15
N ASP A 30 -2.86 1.25 20.87
CA ASP A 30 -2.70 1.31 22.32
C ASP A 30 -3.76 2.21 22.94
N ALA A 31 -4.39 1.71 23.99
CA ALA A 31 -5.45 2.44 24.73
C ALA A 31 -4.92 3.71 25.40
N ASP A 32 -3.61 3.77 25.71
CA ASP A 32 -2.98 4.94 26.33
C ASP A 32 -2.76 6.09 25.33
N GLY A 33 -3.08 5.90 24.05
CA GLY A 33 -2.93 6.91 23.01
C GLY A 33 -1.49 7.11 22.51
N PHE A 34 -0.54 6.29 22.97
CA PHE A 34 0.85 6.31 22.50
C PHE A 34 1.55 4.96 22.70
N VAL A 35 2.62 4.75 21.95
CA VAL A 35 3.50 3.58 22.04
C VAL A 35 4.93 4.03 22.23
N ASN A 36 5.68 3.37 23.11
CA ASN A 36 7.11 3.62 23.30
C ASN A 36 7.92 2.96 22.18
N LEU A 37 8.66 3.78 21.44
CA LEU A 37 9.68 3.33 20.50
C LEU A 37 11.01 3.11 21.24
N ARG A 38 11.63 1.96 21.02
CA ARG A 38 12.85 1.55 21.70
C ARG A 38 14.03 1.47 20.75
N ASP A 39 15.22 1.65 21.30
CA ASP A 39 16.48 1.53 20.55
C ASP A 39 16.70 0.09 20.07
N VAL A 40 17.11 -0.08 18.81
CA VAL A 40 17.34 -1.40 18.19
C VAL A 40 18.43 -2.19 18.90
N HIS A 41 19.49 -1.51 19.37
CA HIS A 41 20.63 -2.15 20.06
C HIS A 41 20.44 -2.24 21.58
N ARG A 42 19.60 -1.37 22.15
CA ARG A 42 19.30 -1.29 23.58
C ARG A 42 17.79 -1.26 23.82
N PRO A 43 17.09 -2.41 23.79
CA PRO A 43 15.63 -2.46 23.89
C PRO A 43 15.03 -1.93 25.20
N ASP A 44 15.82 -1.82 26.24
CA ASP A 44 15.49 -1.17 27.51
C ASP A 44 15.38 0.35 27.40
N LYS A 45 16.04 0.97 26.39
CA LYS A 45 16.06 2.41 26.17
C LYS A 45 14.90 2.86 25.29
N ILE A 46 14.03 3.72 25.82
CA ILE A 46 13.02 4.44 25.05
C ILE A 46 13.69 5.61 24.33
N ILE A 47 13.53 5.68 23.00
CA ILE A 47 14.09 6.74 22.15
C ILE A 47 13.02 7.73 21.64
N ALA A 48 11.75 7.32 21.59
CA ALA A 48 10.63 8.19 21.24
C ALA A 48 9.30 7.66 21.77
N ARG A 49 8.25 8.47 21.67
CA ARG A 49 6.86 8.07 21.82
C ARG A 49 6.12 8.37 20.51
N LEU A 50 5.46 7.36 19.97
CA LEU A 50 4.61 7.48 18.78
C LEU A 50 3.16 7.53 19.21
N HIS A 51 2.39 8.45 18.65
CA HIS A 51 0.97 8.60 18.96
C HIS A 51 0.14 7.58 18.18
N THR A 52 -0.95 7.11 18.76
CA THR A 52 -1.94 6.25 18.11
C THR A 52 -3.16 7.07 17.68
N PRO A 53 -3.85 6.70 16.57
CA PRO A 53 -3.43 5.69 15.60
C PRO A 53 -2.38 6.25 14.62
N GLN A 54 -1.36 5.49 14.33
CA GLN A 54 -0.34 5.82 13.31
C GLN A 54 0.04 4.55 12.55
N VAL A 55 0.21 4.65 11.23
CA VAL A 55 0.73 3.54 10.42
C VAL A 55 2.25 3.56 10.45
N VAL A 56 2.83 2.37 10.61
CA VAL A 56 4.26 2.09 10.56
C VAL A 56 4.51 0.96 9.56
N ALA A 57 5.73 0.85 9.03
CA ALA A 57 6.16 -0.30 8.26
C ALA A 57 6.98 -1.24 9.16
N SER A 58 6.68 -2.53 9.15
CA SER A 58 7.41 -3.58 9.86
C SER A 58 8.36 -4.30 8.91
N TYR A 59 9.57 -4.58 9.37
CA TYR A 59 10.55 -5.39 8.64
C TYR A 59 10.35 -6.91 8.82
N GLY A 60 9.25 -7.31 9.47
CA GLY A 60 9.00 -8.71 9.81
C GLY A 60 9.65 -9.16 11.11
N GLU A 61 9.58 -10.46 11.36
CA GLU A 61 10.08 -11.09 12.59
C GLU A 61 11.57 -11.47 12.51
N ASP A 62 12.39 -10.76 11.74
CA ASP A 62 13.79 -11.13 11.43
C ASP A 62 14.76 -11.16 12.63
N TYR A 63 14.24 -11.06 13.85
CA TYR A 63 15.02 -11.16 15.07
C TYR A 63 14.50 -12.31 15.97
N PRO A 64 14.90 -13.56 15.73
CA PRO A 64 14.43 -14.73 16.50
C PRO A 64 14.66 -14.62 18.00
N ASP A 65 15.68 -13.86 18.44
CA ASP A 65 15.98 -13.65 19.86
C ASP A 65 15.08 -12.58 20.52
N ARG A 66 14.18 -11.94 19.75
CA ARG A 66 13.34 -10.83 20.21
C ARG A 66 11.88 -11.00 19.81
N MET A 67 11.33 -12.20 19.88
CA MET A 67 9.98 -12.60 19.45
C MET A 67 8.84 -11.68 19.91
N GLN A 68 9.08 -10.77 20.87
CA GLN A 68 8.08 -9.82 21.36
C GLN A 68 8.18 -8.43 20.73
N TYR A 69 9.17 -8.17 19.86
CA TYR A 69 9.40 -6.85 19.27
C TYR A 69 9.52 -6.93 17.76
N HIS A 70 8.85 -6.01 17.08
CA HIS A 70 9.03 -5.76 15.66
C HIS A 70 9.96 -4.56 15.46
N GLN A 71 10.92 -4.68 14.55
CA GLN A 71 11.60 -3.52 14.02
C GLN A 71 10.67 -2.80 13.06
N ILE A 72 10.47 -1.50 13.28
CA ILE A 72 9.58 -0.69 12.46
C ILE A 72 10.28 0.54 11.91
N SER A 73 9.72 1.05 10.82
CA SER A 73 9.97 2.38 10.30
C SER A 73 8.69 3.20 10.34
N TYR A 74 8.81 4.51 10.55
CA TYR A 74 7.67 5.39 10.67
C TYR A 74 7.89 6.75 10.00
N SER A 75 6.80 7.47 9.76
CA SER A 75 6.84 8.85 9.34
C SER A 75 7.01 9.77 10.56
N ALA A 76 8.09 10.53 10.59
CA ALA A 76 8.45 11.39 11.74
C ALA A 76 7.57 12.65 11.89
N THR A 77 6.66 12.92 10.97
CA THR A 77 5.92 14.18 10.95
C THR A 77 4.47 14.01 11.40
N LYS A 78 4.04 14.88 12.32
CA LYS A 78 2.63 15.04 12.70
C LYS A 78 1.83 15.48 11.47
N ALA A 79 0.70 14.82 11.22
CA ALA A 79 -0.19 15.14 10.12
C ALA A 79 -0.65 16.60 10.21
N PRO A 80 -0.53 17.40 9.16
CA PRO A 80 -1.15 18.70 9.10
C PRO A 80 -2.39 18.70 8.21
N ALA A 81 -3.06 19.82 8.14
CA ALA A 81 -4.30 20.06 7.42
C ALA A 81 -4.29 19.77 5.90
N HIS A 82 -3.16 19.42 5.31
CA HIS A 82 -3.02 19.15 3.87
C HIS A 82 -2.37 17.78 3.63
N PHE A 83 -2.69 17.16 2.47
CA PHE A 83 -2.12 15.88 2.05
C PHE A 83 -0.58 15.93 2.07
N ARG A 84 0.05 14.89 2.64
CA ARG A 84 1.51 14.72 2.66
C ARG A 84 1.92 13.35 2.19
N ARG A 85 2.93 13.34 1.31
CA ARG A 85 3.63 12.14 0.88
C ARG A 85 4.96 12.04 1.62
N TYR A 86 5.21 10.87 2.19
CA TYR A 86 6.47 10.50 2.83
C TYR A 86 7.09 9.34 2.08
N ALA A 87 8.28 9.55 1.55
CA ALA A 87 9.08 8.50 0.91
C ALA A 87 10.54 8.71 1.31
N PRO A 88 10.88 8.60 2.60
CA PRO A 88 12.24 8.77 3.06
C PRO A 88 13.10 7.58 2.61
N LEU A 89 14.32 7.84 2.12
CA LEU A 89 15.31 6.81 1.77
C LEU A 89 15.75 6.01 3.02
N ASN A 90 15.80 6.69 4.18
CA ASN A 90 16.13 6.08 5.47
C ASN A 90 15.12 6.59 6.51
N PRO A 91 13.94 5.98 6.61
CA PRO A 91 12.96 6.41 7.59
C PRO A 91 13.49 6.14 9.02
N PRO A 92 13.19 7.03 9.99
CA PRO A 92 13.49 6.74 11.37
C PRO A 92 12.77 5.47 11.80
N GLY A 93 13.42 4.68 12.65
CA GLY A 93 12.87 3.39 13.08
C GLY A 93 13.32 3.03 14.51
N GLY A 94 12.88 1.88 14.94
CA GLY A 94 13.19 1.31 16.26
C GLY A 94 12.36 0.07 16.52
N LEU A 95 12.31 -0.36 17.79
CA LEU A 95 11.56 -1.54 18.21
C LEU A 95 10.26 -1.15 18.90
N ILE A 96 9.19 -1.84 18.51
CA ILE A 96 7.86 -1.77 19.15
C ILE A 96 7.45 -3.18 19.57
N HIS A 97 6.89 -3.32 20.77
CA HIS A 97 6.37 -4.60 21.25
C HIS A 97 5.20 -5.06 20.36
N ALA A 98 5.20 -6.32 19.94
CA ALA A 98 4.22 -6.89 19.01
C ALA A 98 2.76 -6.66 19.45
N SER A 99 2.48 -6.73 20.77
CA SER A 99 1.13 -6.49 21.28
C SER A 99 0.57 -5.08 21.06
N ARG A 100 1.39 -4.15 20.58
CA ARG A 100 1.02 -2.76 20.27
C ARG A 100 0.86 -2.52 18.78
N LEU A 101 0.95 -3.59 17.99
CA LEU A 101 0.86 -3.56 16.54
C LEU A 101 -0.33 -4.40 16.09
N LYS A 102 -1.02 -3.96 15.07
CA LYS A 102 -2.06 -4.70 14.38
C LYS A 102 -1.83 -4.57 12.88
N ALA A 103 -1.72 -5.70 12.17
CA ALA A 103 -1.53 -5.67 10.73
C ALA A 103 -2.76 -5.05 10.05
N LEU A 104 -2.56 -4.29 8.97
CA LEU A 104 -3.66 -3.64 8.27
C LEU A 104 -4.64 -4.65 7.65
N ASP A 105 -4.17 -5.82 7.27
CA ASP A 105 -4.99 -6.91 6.73
C ASP A 105 -5.80 -7.67 7.82
N GLU A 106 -5.44 -7.52 9.10
CA GLU A 106 -6.23 -8.01 10.23
C GLU A 106 -7.39 -7.07 10.63
N LEU A 107 -7.41 -5.86 10.11
CA LEU A 107 -8.54 -4.95 10.30
C LEU A 107 -9.73 -5.38 9.43
N PRO A 108 -10.97 -4.94 9.75
CA PRO A 108 -12.08 -5.10 8.83
C PRO A 108 -11.73 -4.54 7.45
N GLN A 109 -12.02 -5.29 6.39
CA GLN A 109 -11.63 -4.94 5.03
C GLN A 109 -12.83 -4.48 4.21
N PHE A 110 -12.58 -3.60 3.24
CA PHE A 110 -13.50 -3.41 2.14
C PHE A 110 -13.52 -4.68 1.28
N GLU A 111 -14.68 -5.05 0.80
CA GLU A 111 -14.83 -6.15 -0.15
C GLU A 111 -14.25 -5.75 -1.52
N THR A 112 -13.47 -6.63 -2.12
CA THR A 112 -12.99 -6.46 -3.49
C THR A 112 -14.15 -6.69 -4.46
N GLY A 113 -14.50 -5.67 -5.20
CA GLY A 113 -15.51 -5.71 -6.26
C GLY A 113 -14.92 -6.07 -7.63
N ALA A 114 -15.40 -5.41 -8.68
CA ALA A 114 -14.90 -5.62 -10.04
C ALA A 114 -13.41 -5.26 -10.14
N GLN A 115 -12.65 -6.13 -10.80
CA GLN A 115 -11.23 -5.94 -11.07
C GLN A 115 -10.91 -6.21 -12.54
N SER A 116 -10.18 -5.30 -13.16
CA SER A 116 -9.65 -5.41 -14.51
C SER A 116 -8.26 -4.80 -14.61
N SER A 117 -7.61 -4.89 -15.76
CA SER A 117 -6.33 -4.21 -16.00
C SER A 117 -6.42 -2.68 -15.94
N ARG A 118 -7.62 -2.12 -16.04
CA ARG A 118 -7.87 -0.66 -16.09
C ARG A 118 -8.59 -0.11 -14.88
N GLN A 119 -9.28 -0.96 -14.10
CA GLN A 119 -10.08 -0.51 -12.97
C GLN A 119 -10.10 -1.55 -11.85
N GLN A 120 -10.14 -1.06 -10.62
CA GLN A 120 -10.36 -1.85 -9.41
C GLN A 120 -11.34 -1.12 -8.51
N ILE A 121 -12.25 -1.85 -7.87
CA ILE A 121 -13.28 -1.29 -7.00
C ILE A 121 -13.26 -2.02 -5.65
N PHE A 122 -13.31 -1.26 -4.56
CA PHE A 122 -13.53 -1.75 -3.21
C PHE A 122 -14.85 -1.21 -2.66
N ARG A 123 -15.56 -2.01 -1.86
CA ARG A 123 -16.89 -1.66 -1.31
C ARG A 123 -17.00 -1.99 0.17
N HIS A 124 -17.65 -1.11 0.92
CA HIS A 124 -18.03 -1.37 2.31
C HIS A 124 -19.33 -0.62 2.62
N GLY A 125 -20.44 -1.35 2.76
CA GLY A 125 -21.78 -0.75 2.91
C GLY A 125 -22.10 0.21 1.75
N SER A 126 -22.36 1.48 2.06
CA SER A 126 -22.60 2.54 1.07
C SER A 126 -21.32 3.21 0.55
N HIS A 127 -20.15 2.81 1.05
CA HIS A 127 -18.86 3.38 0.68
C HIS A 127 -18.22 2.61 -0.47
N ARG A 128 -17.54 3.33 -1.36
CA ARG A 128 -16.86 2.75 -2.51
C ARG A 128 -15.56 3.49 -2.80
N ILE A 129 -14.51 2.74 -3.13
CA ILE A 129 -13.24 3.28 -3.61
C ILE A 129 -13.05 2.75 -5.03
N GLU A 130 -12.90 3.64 -6.00
CA GLU A 130 -12.62 3.34 -7.40
C GLU A 130 -11.21 3.75 -7.73
N ILE A 131 -10.46 2.84 -8.33
CA ILE A 131 -9.11 3.06 -8.81
C ILE A 131 -9.08 2.83 -10.31
N ASP A 132 -8.73 3.85 -11.07
CA ASP A 132 -8.51 3.76 -12.49
C ASP A 132 -7.02 3.72 -12.80
N TYR A 133 -6.63 2.86 -13.73
CA TYR A 133 -5.26 2.71 -14.22
C TYR A 133 -5.15 3.12 -15.67
N GLU A 134 -4.00 3.65 -16.05
CA GLU A 134 -3.67 3.95 -17.45
C GLU A 134 -2.28 3.41 -17.81
N PRO A 135 -2.09 2.92 -19.05
CA PRO A 135 -0.76 2.63 -19.56
C PRO A 135 0.01 3.93 -19.79
N LEU A 136 1.31 3.90 -19.50
CA LEU A 136 2.20 5.01 -19.79
C LEU A 136 2.72 4.94 -21.22
N THR A 137 3.01 6.11 -21.76
CA THR A 137 3.62 6.27 -23.08
C THR A 137 5.04 6.81 -22.94
N ARG A 138 5.90 6.44 -23.91
CA ARG A 138 7.34 6.76 -23.88
C ARG A 138 7.65 8.25 -23.69
N HIS A 139 6.87 9.13 -24.32
CA HIS A 139 7.14 10.56 -24.29
C HIS A 139 6.95 11.24 -22.92
N ARG A 140 6.36 10.52 -21.94
CA ARG A 140 6.21 11.01 -20.56
C ARG A 140 7.49 10.83 -19.73
N PHE A 141 8.43 10.00 -20.21
CA PHE A 141 9.68 9.70 -19.51
C PHE A 141 10.77 10.66 -19.97
N ASP A 142 11.53 11.21 -19.04
CA ASP A 142 12.62 12.15 -19.25
C ASP A 142 13.80 11.85 -18.32
N GLY A 143 14.80 12.74 -18.26
CA GLY A 143 15.96 12.56 -17.41
C GLY A 143 16.86 11.41 -17.87
N LEU A 144 17.05 11.23 -19.19
CA LEU A 144 17.90 10.17 -19.75
C LEU A 144 19.37 10.34 -19.30
N LYS A 145 19.90 9.33 -18.61
CA LYS A 145 21.29 9.24 -18.18
C LYS A 145 21.78 7.81 -18.27
N ASN A 146 22.94 7.59 -18.89
CA ASN A 146 23.54 6.25 -19.05
C ASN A 146 22.60 5.19 -19.66
N GLY A 147 21.69 5.59 -20.57
CA GLY A 147 20.74 4.67 -21.20
C GLY A 147 19.48 4.39 -20.39
N PHE A 148 19.29 5.04 -19.24
CA PHE A 148 18.10 4.91 -18.38
C PHE A 148 17.40 6.24 -18.19
N TYR A 149 16.07 6.20 -18.17
CA TYR A 149 15.21 7.32 -17.79
C TYR A 149 14.97 7.28 -16.29
N HIS A 150 15.12 8.41 -15.62
CA HIS A 150 15.02 8.52 -14.15
C HIS A 150 13.84 9.35 -13.67
N THR A 151 13.18 10.05 -14.59
CA THR A 151 12.05 10.93 -14.25
C THR A 151 10.85 10.69 -15.16
N LEU A 152 9.67 10.93 -14.61
CA LEU A 152 8.39 10.97 -15.28
C LEU A 152 7.85 12.40 -15.13
N GLU A 153 7.74 13.14 -16.23
CA GLU A 153 7.30 14.54 -16.22
C GLU A 153 8.12 15.39 -15.23
N GLY A 154 9.45 15.27 -15.30
CA GLY A 154 10.40 16.04 -14.49
C GLY A 154 10.54 15.61 -13.03
N ARG A 155 9.87 14.52 -12.59
CA ARG A 155 9.89 14.07 -11.20
C ARG A 155 10.36 12.62 -11.10
N PRO A 156 11.18 12.26 -10.08
CA PRO A 156 11.54 10.87 -9.82
C PRO A 156 10.31 9.98 -9.62
N PHE A 157 10.38 8.74 -10.07
CA PHE A 157 9.31 7.76 -9.95
C PHE A 157 9.74 6.58 -9.08
N PHE A 158 8.76 5.80 -8.62
CA PHE A 158 8.94 4.56 -7.86
C PHE A 158 8.70 3.35 -8.77
N GLY A 159 9.30 2.21 -8.43
CA GLY A 159 9.00 0.92 -9.06
C GLY A 159 10.08 0.37 -10.00
N PHE A 160 11.17 1.10 -10.18
CA PHE A 160 12.31 0.67 -10.97
C PHE A 160 13.63 1.11 -10.31
N ASP A 161 14.44 0.14 -9.90
CA ASP A 161 15.77 0.42 -9.39
C ASP A 161 16.69 0.87 -10.55
N GLY A 162 17.42 1.97 -10.34
CA GLY A 162 18.31 2.53 -11.36
C GLY A 162 17.61 3.15 -12.58
N GLY A 163 16.26 3.19 -12.63
CA GLY A 163 15.50 3.79 -13.73
C GLY A 163 15.00 2.79 -14.77
N ILE A 164 14.37 3.30 -15.84
CA ILE A 164 13.80 2.51 -16.94
C ILE A 164 14.69 2.62 -18.17
N SER A 165 15.16 1.48 -18.69
CA SER A 165 16.02 1.45 -19.87
C SER A 165 15.28 1.88 -21.15
N VAL A 166 16.03 2.40 -22.14
CA VAL A 166 15.50 2.70 -23.48
C VAL A 166 14.84 1.45 -24.09
N ALA A 167 15.41 0.26 -23.88
CA ALA A 167 14.87 -1.00 -24.41
C ALA A 167 13.50 -1.32 -23.80
N GLN A 168 13.32 -1.13 -22.49
CA GLN A 168 12.01 -1.31 -21.83
C GLN A 168 10.97 -0.34 -22.38
N LEU A 169 11.33 0.93 -22.59
CA LEU A 169 10.39 1.93 -23.16
C LEU A 169 10.07 1.64 -24.64
N ASN A 170 10.98 1.03 -25.40
CA ASN A 170 10.69 0.61 -26.77
C ASN A 170 9.73 -0.59 -26.82
N ASN A 171 9.55 -1.30 -25.72
CA ASN A 171 8.76 -2.52 -25.61
C ASN A 171 7.42 -2.34 -24.87
N LEU A 172 6.98 -1.10 -24.64
CA LEU A 172 5.74 -0.79 -23.90
C LEU A 172 4.47 -1.37 -24.53
N SER A 173 4.47 -1.64 -25.83
CA SER A 173 3.33 -2.30 -26.51
C SER A 173 3.16 -3.76 -26.08
N VAL A 174 4.24 -4.43 -25.69
CA VAL A 174 4.26 -5.83 -25.24
C VAL A 174 4.21 -5.91 -23.71
N ASN A 175 5.01 -5.07 -23.04
CA ASN A 175 5.10 -5.00 -21.58
C ASN A 175 4.72 -3.59 -21.11
N PRO A 176 3.42 -3.28 -21.00
CA PRO A 176 2.97 -1.94 -20.64
C PRO A 176 3.33 -1.61 -19.19
N ILE A 177 3.98 -0.48 -19.00
CA ILE A 177 4.10 0.15 -17.69
C ILE A 177 2.81 0.93 -17.46
N ARG A 178 2.21 0.75 -16.30
CA ARG A 178 0.98 1.46 -15.92
C ARG A 178 1.18 2.31 -14.70
N GLN A 179 0.31 3.31 -14.55
CA GLN A 179 0.19 4.10 -13.33
C GLN A 179 -1.26 4.19 -12.87
N ILE A 180 -1.47 4.62 -11.65
CA ILE A 180 -2.79 5.04 -11.18
C ILE A 180 -3.13 6.34 -11.91
N LYS A 181 -4.24 6.33 -12.66
CA LYS A 181 -4.80 7.51 -13.33
C LYS A 181 -5.62 8.36 -12.37
N ALA A 182 -6.48 7.71 -11.59
CA ALA A 182 -7.35 8.35 -10.62
C ALA A 182 -7.68 7.39 -9.47
N ILE A 183 -7.92 7.95 -8.30
CA ILE A 183 -8.60 7.29 -7.19
C ILE A 183 -9.76 8.20 -6.78
N THR A 184 -10.97 7.65 -6.73
CA THR A 184 -12.17 8.35 -6.27
C THR A 184 -12.81 7.60 -5.13
N VAL A 185 -13.05 8.27 -4.03
CA VAL A 185 -13.76 7.74 -2.87
C VAL A 185 -15.19 8.25 -2.87
N HIS A 186 -16.16 7.34 -2.82
CA HIS A 186 -17.55 7.67 -2.62
C HIS A 186 -17.90 7.46 -1.15
N HIS A 187 -18.18 8.56 -0.45
CA HIS A 187 -18.44 8.58 0.98
C HIS A 187 -19.63 9.49 1.28
N ARG A 188 -20.67 8.96 1.95
CA ARG A 188 -21.86 9.71 2.35
C ARG A 188 -22.49 10.52 1.19
N GLY A 189 -22.61 9.90 0.00
CA GLY A 189 -23.19 10.53 -1.20
C GLY A 189 -22.27 11.52 -1.92
N GLN A 190 -21.06 11.75 -1.45
CA GLN A 190 -20.06 12.61 -2.09
C GLN A 190 -19.04 11.79 -2.87
N SER A 191 -18.56 12.32 -3.99
CA SER A 191 -17.43 11.81 -4.75
C SER A 191 -16.20 12.65 -4.46
N LEU A 192 -15.17 12.04 -3.88
CA LEU A 192 -13.98 12.69 -3.35
C LEU A 192 -12.75 12.18 -4.11
N PRO A 193 -12.28 12.91 -5.14
CA PRO A 193 -11.09 12.50 -5.89
C PRO A 193 -9.81 12.73 -5.06
N PHE A 194 -8.82 11.84 -5.25
CA PHE A 194 -7.48 12.06 -4.71
C PHE A 194 -6.77 13.21 -5.44
N PRO A 195 -5.98 14.01 -4.73
CA PRO A 195 -5.15 15.00 -5.41
C PRO A 195 -4.07 14.29 -6.26
N PRO A 196 -3.71 14.82 -7.45
CA PRO A 196 -2.69 14.22 -8.32
C PRO A 196 -1.35 13.95 -7.62
N ALA A 197 -0.98 14.79 -6.65
CA ALA A 197 0.24 14.60 -5.84
C ALA A 197 0.22 13.30 -5.00
N ALA A 198 -0.96 12.74 -4.72
CA ALA A 198 -1.11 11.53 -3.94
C ALA A 198 -0.88 10.25 -4.75
N ILE A 199 -1.02 10.30 -6.08
CA ILE A 199 -1.03 9.13 -6.94
C ILE A 199 0.04 9.14 -8.03
N GLY A 200 0.61 10.31 -8.34
CA GLY A 200 1.63 10.44 -9.40
C GLY A 200 2.94 9.70 -9.09
N GLN A 201 3.71 9.39 -10.13
CA GLN A 201 5.03 8.73 -10.08
C GLN A 201 5.06 7.32 -9.49
N MET A 202 3.92 6.67 -9.27
CA MET A 202 3.81 5.31 -8.75
C MET A 202 3.61 4.34 -9.91
N LEU A 203 4.72 3.72 -10.37
CA LEU A 203 4.70 2.85 -11.55
C LEU A 203 4.41 1.40 -11.16
N ASN A 204 3.64 0.70 -11.98
CA ASN A 204 3.22 -0.69 -11.79
C ASN A 204 2.65 -0.97 -10.38
N PHE A 205 1.99 0.04 -9.79
CA PHE A 205 1.40 -0.07 -8.46
C PHE A 205 0.05 -0.80 -8.51
N ASN A 206 -0.13 -1.75 -7.61
CA ASN A 206 -1.37 -2.48 -7.40
C ASN A 206 -1.91 -2.20 -6.00
N ILE A 207 -3.15 -1.76 -5.91
CA ILE A 207 -3.85 -1.71 -4.63
C ILE A 207 -4.16 -3.15 -4.19
N GLN A 208 -3.73 -3.52 -3.00
CA GLN A 208 -3.92 -4.86 -2.42
C GLN A 208 -5.14 -4.92 -1.52
N GLY A 209 -5.47 -3.82 -0.85
CA GLY A 209 -6.59 -3.78 0.07
C GLY A 209 -6.97 -2.38 0.52
N ALA A 210 -8.12 -2.30 1.17
CA ALA A 210 -8.61 -1.13 1.87
C ALA A 210 -9.15 -1.55 3.23
N ALA A 211 -8.48 -1.13 4.31
CA ALA A 211 -8.79 -1.48 5.69
C ALA A 211 -9.57 -0.38 6.40
N ILE A 212 -10.38 -0.76 7.37
CA ILE A 212 -11.22 0.13 8.17
C ILE A 212 -10.62 0.24 9.57
N GLY A 213 -10.09 1.41 9.90
CA GLY A 213 -9.59 1.71 11.25
C GLY A 213 -10.74 2.03 12.20
N ASP A 214 -11.61 2.95 11.77
CA ASP A 214 -12.83 3.35 12.46
C ASP A 214 -13.86 3.91 11.45
N GLU A 215 -14.99 4.46 11.93
CA GLU A 215 -16.05 5.01 11.08
C GLU A 215 -15.58 6.13 10.12
N ASN A 216 -14.51 6.82 10.46
CA ASN A 216 -14.00 7.97 9.72
C ASN A 216 -12.60 7.75 9.15
N THR A 217 -11.89 6.70 9.56
CA THR A 217 -10.49 6.44 9.19
C THR A 217 -10.36 5.15 8.42
N TRP A 218 -9.85 5.22 7.19
CA TRP A 218 -9.56 4.07 6.34
C TRP A 218 -8.12 4.10 5.86
N TYR A 219 -7.61 2.93 5.48
CA TYR A 219 -6.26 2.73 4.98
C TYR A 219 -6.31 2.03 3.64
N LEU A 220 -5.93 2.73 2.57
CA LEU A 220 -5.78 2.14 1.24
C LEU A 220 -4.31 1.78 1.04
N TYR A 221 -4.00 0.52 0.75
CA TYR A 221 -2.62 0.07 0.71
C TYR A 221 -2.34 -0.84 -0.49
N GLY A 222 -1.06 -0.95 -0.87
CA GLY A 222 -0.64 -1.78 -1.96
C GLY A 222 0.86 -1.78 -2.18
N ARG A 223 1.27 -2.43 -3.27
CA ARG A 223 2.68 -2.55 -3.66
C ARG A 223 2.89 -2.30 -5.15
N GLY A 224 4.09 -1.86 -5.50
CA GLY A 224 4.52 -1.67 -6.87
C GLY A 224 5.97 -2.06 -7.08
N GLY A 225 6.40 -2.09 -8.34
CA GLY A 225 7.73 -2.52 -8.71
C GLY A 225 8.00 -4.00 -8.50
N ASP A 226 9.23 -4.40 -8.74
CA ASP A 226 9.75 -5.75 -8.54
C ASP A 226 11.23 -5.69 -8.10
N GLY A 227 11.73 -6.78 -7.52
CA GLY A 227 13.11 -6.88 -7.06
C GLY A 227 13.54 -5.67 -6.21
N ALA A 228 14.70 -5.08 -6.48
CA ALA A 228 15.25 -3.94 -5.76
C ALA A 228 14.44 -2.63 -5.96
N GLY A 229 13.57 -2.57 -6.98
CA GLY A 229 12.64 -1.45 -7.20
C GLY A 229 11.30 -1.62 -6.50
N ALA A 230 11.09 -2.68 -5.72
CA ALA A 230 9.85 -2.92 -5.01
C ALA A 230 9.60 -1.83 -3.95
N TYR A 231 8.35 -1.41 -3.86
CA TYR A 231 7.92 -0.43 -2.87
C TYR A 231 6.48 -0.71 -2.44
N TYR A 232 6.17 -0.27 -1.24
CA TYR A 232 4.84 -0.34 -0.67
C TYR A 232 4.32 1.06 -0.42
N SER A 233 3.01 1.23 -0.43
CA SER A 233 2.39 2.50 -0.09
C SER A 233 1.10 2.28 0.67
N VAL A 234 0.87 3.14 1.64
CA VAL A 234 -0.40 3.24 2.35
C VAL A 234 -0.86 4.69 2.39
N TRP A 235 -2.11 4.91 2.04
CA TRP A 235 -2.79 6.19 2.25
C TRP A 235 -3.69 6.08 3.48
N THR A 236 -3.59 7.08 4.36
CA THR A 236 -4.58 7.29 5.42
C THR A 236 -5.67 8.21 4.90
N LEU A 237 -6.91 7.77 4.99
CA LEU A 237 -8.09 8.53 4.62
C LEU A 237 -8.86 8.95 5.88
N GLN A 238 -9.23 10.21 5.93
CA GLN A 238 -10.12 10.74 6.97
C GLN A 238 -11.42 11.20 6.30
N GLN A 239 -12.54 10.62 6.70
CA GLN A 239 -13.85 10.89 6.09
C GLN A 239 -13.84 10.78 4.56
N GLY A 240 -13.16 9.75 4.04
CA GLY A 240 -12.98 9.49 2.61
C GLY A 240 -11.95 10.36 1.89
N ARG A 241 -11.31 11.33 2.56
CA ARG A 241 -10.27 12.19 1.98
C ARG A 241 -8.87 11.71 2.36
N PRO A 242 -7.94 11.61 1.42
CA PRO A 242 -6.55 11.26 1.75
C PRO A 242 -5.91 12.42 2.52
N THR A 243 -5.35 12.10 3.68
CA THR A 243 -4.63 13.05 4.55
C THR A 243 -3.14 12.84 4.53
N SER A 244 -2.69 11.59 4.37
CA SER A 244 -1.27 11.26 4.27
C SER A 244 -1.04 10.04 3.40
N GLN A 245 0.19 9.90 2.92
CA GLN A 245 0.71 8.72 2.24
C GLN A 245 2.09 8.40 2.80
N PHE A 246 2.29 7.15 3.19
CA PHE A 246 3.60 6.63 3.54
C PHE A 246 4.05 5.65 2.45
N ILE A 247 5.17 5.94 1.80
CA ILE A 247 5.82 5.07 0.82
C ILE A 247 7.06 4.49 1.49
N TRP A 248 7.17 3.18 1.47
CA TRP A 248 8.26 2.45 2.04
C TRP A 248 8.94 1.57 0.99
N GLN A 249 10.26 1.62 0.93
CA GLN A 249 11.12 0.81 0.06
C GLN A 249 12.06 0.00 0.93
N TYR A 250 12.38 -1.22 0.49
CA TYR A 250 13.40 -2.06 1.14
C TYR A 250 14.79 -1.50 0.94
#